data_5b9aabbd4f3a847b433073dcc821366a
#
_entry.id   5b9aabbd4f3a847b433073dcc821366a
#
_cell.length_a   1.000
_cell.length_b   1.000
_cell.length_c   1.000
_cell.angle_alpha   90.00
_cell.angle_beta   90.00
_cell.angle_gamma   90.00
#
_symmetry.space_group_name_H-M   'P 1'
#
loop_
_entity.id
_entity.type
_entity.pdbx_description
1 polymer ?
#
loop_
_entity_poly.entity_id
_entity_poly.type
_entity_poly.pdbx_seq_one_letter_code
_entity_poly.pdbx_strand_id
1 'polypeptide(L)'
;MTVSTRSVTGLCKPKPREDRSKRPKKRGLIPFFIPHLGCPQICSFCNQHRIAREEALDSRTSQELPSSLPSAQNIKATIEEYIGSGRADKFWEVAFYGGSFSAIPRAWQEAVLAPAYEALQEGKIDGIRCSTRPDALALESIDFLLEHGVTTVEIGVQSMDDRILQMAN
;
A
#
# COMPACT_ATOMS: atom_id res chain seq x y z
N MET A 1 -21.21 -57.45 44.33
CA MET A 1 -21.32 -56.15 43.62
C MET A 1 -19.94 -55.53 43.63
N THR A 2 -19.21 -55.66 42.53
CA THR A 2 -17.86 -55.15 42.38
C THR A 2 -17.90 -53.88 41.55
N VAL A 3 -17.56 -52.74 42.17
CA VAL A 3 -17.51 -51.42 41.52
C VAL A 3 -16.14 -51.26 40.85
N SER A 4 -16.15 -51.19 39.49
CA SER A 4 -14.95 -50.98 38.70
C SER A 4 -14.69 -49.47 38.61
N THR A 5 -13.60 -48.99 39.21
CA THR A 5 -13.11 -47.63 39.09
C THR A 5 -12.30 -47.50 37.82
N ARG A 6 -12.88 -46.85 36.81
CA ARG A 6 -12.13 -46.40 35.61
C ARG A 6 -11.27 -45.18 35.94
N SER A 7 -9.96 -45.38 35.90
CA SER A 7 -8.96 -44.33 36.02
C SER A 7 -8.98 -43.47 34.72
N VAL A 8 -9.33 -42.19 34.84
CA VAL A 8 -9.25 -41.21 33.77
C VAL A 8 -7.95 -40.41 33.92
N THR A 9 -6.85 -40.97 33.44
CA THR A 9 -5.59 -40.23 33.32
C THR A 9 -5.31 -39.89 31.85
N GLY A 10 -6.11 -38.97 31.31
CA GLY A 10 -5.80 -38.30 30.04
C GLY A 10 -5.07 -36.99 30.29
N LEU A 11 -3.79 -37.04 30.72
CA LEU A 11 -2.97 -35.83 30.74
C LEU A 11 -2.76 -35.33 29.30
N CYS A 12 -3.41 -34.22 28.98
CA CYS A 12 -3.16 -33.48 27.76
C CYS A 12 -1.67 -33.05 27.75
N LYS A 13 -0.87 -33.70 26.91
CA LYS A 13 0.52 -33.31 26.73
C LYS A 13 0.54 -31.88 26.19
N PRO A 14 1.30 -30.94 26.81
CA PRO A 14 1.41 -29.59 26.29
C PRO A 14 1.97 -29.63 24.85
N LYS A 15 1.30 -28.95 23.90
CA LYS A 15 1.80 -28.81 22.54
C LYS A 15 3.21 -28.19 22.61
N PRO A 16 4.17 -28.67 21.79
CA PRO A 16 5.49 -28.07 21.71
C PRO A 16 5.33 -26.56 21.46
N ARG A 17 6.07 -25.73 22.16
CA ARG A 17 6.10 -24.29 21.92
C ARG A 17 6.63 -24.09 20.51
N GLU A 18 5.76 -23.62 19.59
CA GLU A 18 6.19 -23.20 18.26
C GLU A 18 7.30 -22.16 18.39
N ASP A 19 8.38 -22.40 17.66
CA ASP A 19 9.49 -21.46 17.55
C ASP A 19 8.96 -20.15 16.95
N ARG A 20 8.87 -19.11 17.77
CA ARG A 20 8.35 -17.79 17.38
C ARG A 20 9.19 -17.12 16.29
N SER A 21 10.44 -17.54 16.10
CA SER A 21 11.31 -17.01 15.03
C SER A 21 10.88 -17.44 13.63
N LYS A 22 10.09 -18.53 13.53
CA LYS A 22 9.58 -19.08 12.26
C LYS A 22 8.19 -18.59 11.88
N ARG A 23 7.54 -17.75 12.70
CA ARG A 23 6.25 -17.17 12.32
C ARG A 23 6.46 -16.12 11.23
N PRO A 24 5.63 -16.09 10.16
CA PRO A 24 5.69 -15.03 9.19
C PRO A 24 5.47 -13.68 9.90
N LYS A 25 6.37 -12.73 9.63
CA LYS A 25 6.25 -11.37 10.18
C LYS A 25 4.88 -10.81 9.79
N LYS A 26 4.20 -10.17 10.74
CA LYS A 26 2.95 -9.46 10.46
C LYS A 26 3.25 -8.28 9.55
N ARG A 27 2.48 -8.10 8.48
CA ARG A 27 2.59 -6.92 7.61
C ARG A 27 2.09 -5.68 8.34
N GLY A 28 2.87 -4.62 8.28
CA GLY A 28 2.51 -3.27 8.66
C GLY A 28 2.51 -2.39 7.42
N LEU A 29 1.52 -1.51 7.28
CA LEU A 29 1.46 -0.55 6.18
C LEU A 29 1.69 0.86 6.74
N ILE A 30 2.48 1.64 6.02
CA ILE A 30 2.69 3.06 6.23
C ILE A 30 1.99 3.77 5.08
N PRO A 31 0.72 4.18 5.26
CA PRO A 31 -0.08 4.71 4.16
C PRO A 31 0.21 6.18 3.89
N PHE A 32 0.37 6.52 2.61
CA PHE A 32 0.37 7.87 2.09
C PHE A 32 -0.78 8.03 1.11
N PHE A 33 -1.60 9.02 1.33
CA PHE A 33 -2.76 9.26 0.50
C PHE A 33 -2.44 10.28 -0.59
N ILE A 34 -2.64 9.86 -1.85
CA ILE A 34 -2.50 10.70 -3.03
C ILE A 34 -3.91 10.99 -3.54
N PRO A 35 -4.49 12.15 -3.24
CA PRO A 35 -5.93 12.39 -3.47
C PRO A 35 -6.23 12.43 -4.96
N HIS A 36 -6.78 11.34 -5.49
CA HIS A 36 -7.34 11.15 -6.84
C HIS A 36 -6.53 11.75 -8.01
N LEU A 37 -5.25 12.00 -7.80
CA LEU A 37 -4.33 12.41 -8.86
C LEU A 37 -4.17 11.25 -9.85
N GLY A 38 -4.04 11.57 -11.13
CA GLY A 38 -3.87 10.59 -12.19
C GLY A 38 -5.13 9.86 -12.64
N CYS A 39 -6.29 10.06 -12.00
CA CYS A 39 -7.55 9.50 -12.50
C CYS A 39 -8.11 10.37 -13.63
N PRO A 40 -8.21 9.87 -14.88
CA PRO A 40 -8.70 10.67 -16.02
C PRO A 40 -10.22 10.87 -16.00
N GLN A 41 -10.94 10.03 -15.26
CA GLN A 41 -12.39 9.96 -15.24
C GLN A 41 -12.93 9.87 -13.82
N ILE A 42 -14.19 10.28 -13.64
CA ILE A 42 -14.91 10.14 -12.38
C ILE A 42 -15.78 8.89 -12.49
N CYS A 43 -15.37 7.84 -11.78
CA CYS A 43 -16.17 6.60 -11.72
C CYS A 43 -17.46 6.85 -10.92
N SER A 44 -18.58 6.25 -11.34
CA SER A 44 -19.91 6.41 -10.72
C SER A 44 -19.96 6.06 -9.23
N PHE A 45 -19.05 5.16 -8.78
CA PHE A 45 -18.93 4.72 -7.39
C PHE A 45 -17.89 5.53 -6.57
N CYS A 46 -17.15 6.46 -7.19
CA CYS A 46 -16.08 7.21 -6.56
C CYS A 46 -16.43 8.69 -6.42
N ASN A 47 -16.60 9.18 -5.20
CA ASN A 47 -16.91 10.57 -4.94
C ASN A 47 -15.63 11.42 -4.79
N GLN A 48 -14.94 11.65 -5.90
CA GLN A 48 -13.68 12.40 -5.93
C GLN A 48 -13.84 13.85 -5.45
N HIS A 49 -14.95 14.51 -5.75
CA HIS A 49 -15.22 15.90 -5.33
C HIS A 49 -15.31 16.07 -3.81
N ARG A 50 -15.70 15.03 -3.08
CA ARG A 50 -15.75 15.07 -1.62
C ARG A 50 -14.42 14.76 -0.94
N ILE A 51 -13.58 14.00 -1.62
CA ILE A 51 -12.33 13.45 -1.06
C ILE A 51 -11.13 14.31 -1.48
N ALA A 52 -11.08 14.73 -2.73
CA ALA A 52 -10.12 15.71 -3.23
C ALA A 52 -10.78 17.07 -3.24
N ARG A 53 -10.30 18.01 -2.42
CA ARG A 53 -10.69 19.42 -2.55
C ARG A 53 -10.33 19.90 -3.96
N GLU A 54 -11.12 20.86 -4.51
CA GLU A 54 -11.10 21.35 -5.90
C GLU A 54 -9.72 21.71 -6.48
N GLU A 55 -8.71 21.89 -5.65
CA GLU A 55 -7.33 22.22 -6.05
C GLU A 55 -6.61 21.14 -6.87
N ALA A 56 -7.09 19.89 -6.86
CA ALA A 56 -6.41 18.77 -7.53
C ALA A 56 -6.69 18.67 -9.04
N LEU A 57 -7.69 19.38 -9.58
CA LEU A 57 -8.12 19.23 -10.97
C LEU A 57 -7.33 20.10 -11.95
N ASP A 58 -6.78 21.22 -11.51
CA ASP A 58 -6.03 22.16 -12.38
C ASP A 58 -4.53 21.85 -12.51
N SER A 59 -4.03 20.91 -11.71
CA SER A 59 -2.58 20.66 -11.60
C SER A 59 -2.00 19.67 -12.64
N ARG A 60 -2.80 19.18 -13.59
CA ARG A 60 -2.34 18.20 -14.61
C ARG A 60 -1.24 18.73 -15.54
N THR A 61 -1.05 20.04 -15.61
CA THR A 61 -0.08 20.70 -16.46
C THR A 61 1.05 21.40 -15.71
N SER A 62 0.97 21.53 -14.39
CA SER A 62 2.00 22.22 -13.62
C SER A 62 3.18 21.28 -13.31
N GLN A 63 4.40 21.80 -13.50
CA GLN A 63 5.64 21.11 -13.09
C GLN A 63 5.85 21.16 -11.56
N GLU A 64 5.09 21.99 -10.86
CA GLU A 64 5.18 22.11 -9.41
C GLU A 64 4.42 20.98 -8.71
N LEU A 65 5.02 20.45 -7.66
CA LEU A 65 4.40 19.44 -6.80
C LEU A 65 3.17 20.04 -6.11
N PRO A 66 1.98 19.46 -6.28
CA PRO A 66 0.81 19.94 -5.57
C PRO A 66 0.97 19.80 -4.06
N SER A 67 0.45 20.75 -3.31
CA SER A 67 0.49 20.74 -1.84
C SER A 67 -0.22 19.53 -1.21
N SER A 68 -1.09 18.87 -1.98
CA SER A 68 -1.79 17.64 -1.61
C SER A 68 -0.90 16.39 -1.66
N LEU A 69 0.26 16.45 -2.34
CA LEU A 69 1.24 15.35 -2.30
C LEU A 69 2.10 15.44 -1.03
N PRO A 70 2.42 14.29 -0.41
CA PRO A 70 3.32 14.29 0.72
C PRO A 70 4.72 14.73 0.29
N SER A 71 5.30 15.68 1.03
CA SER A 71 6.70 16.08 0.80
C SER A 71 7.67 14.97 1.19
N ALA A 72 8.88 14.99 0.63
CA ALA A 72 9.93 14.04 1.00
C ALA A 72 10.22 14.03 2.51
N GLN A 73 10.20 15.20 3.15
CA GLN A 73 10.41 15.32 4.59
C GLN A 73 9.25 14.68 5.38
N ASN A 74 8.01 14.88 4.93
CA ASN A 74 6.83 14.26 5.55
C ASN A 74 6.89 12.73 5.42
N ILE A 75 7.27 12.21 4.25
CA ILE A 75 7.41 10.76 4.03
C ILE A 75 8.46 10.18 5.00
N LYS A 76 9.66 10.77 5.08
CA LYS A 76 10.72 10.31 5.98
C LYS A 76 10.28 10.34 7.45
N ALA A 77 9.69 11.44 7.90
CA ALA A 77 9.22 11.58 9.28
C ALA A 77 8.13 10.55 9.63
N THR A 78 7.18 10.32 8.73
CA THR A 78 6.11 9.33 8.94
C THR A 78 6.67 7.91 8.99
N ILE A 79 7.63 7.57 8.12
CA ILE A 79 8.30 6.26 8.16
C ILE A 79 8.95 6.04 9.52
N GLU A 80 9.73 7.00 10.02
CA GLU A 80 10.41 6.90 11.32
C GLU A 80 9.41 6.77 12.48
N GLU A 81 8.29 7.50 12.46
CA GLU A 81 7.24 7.42 13.46
C GLU A 81 6.63 6.01 13.51
N TYR A 82 6.25 5.45 12.35
CA TYR A 82 5.66 4.11 12.27
C TYR A 82 6.62 3.02 12.74
N ILE A 83 7.89 3.10 12.35
CA ILE A 83 8.92 2.16 12.77
C ILE A 83 9.19 2.29 14.27
N GLY A 84 9.30 3.50 14.78
CA GLY A 84 9.53 3.79 16.20
C GLY A 84 8.39 3.37 17.12
N SER A 85 7.14 3.43 16.63
CA SER A 85 5.94 2.98 17.36
C SER A 85 5.64 1.49 17.19
N GLY A 86 6.25 0.85 16.21
CA GLY A 86 5.98 -0.53 15.81
C GLY A 86 6.83 -1.56 16.53
N ARG A 87 6.37 -2.82 16.47
CA ARG A 87 7.18 -3.97 16.94
C ARG A 87 8.21 -4.31 15.87
N ALA A 88 9.43 -4.60 16.29
CA ALA A 88 10.54 -5.00 15.42
C ALA A 88 10.30 -6.27 14.58
N ASP A 89 9.19 -6.98 14.84
CA ASP A 89 8.79 -8.23 14.16
C ASP A 89 7.83 -8.03 12.98
N LYS A 90 7.62 -6.78 12.53
CA LYS A 90 6.75 -6.49 11.39
C LYS A 90 7.54 -6.39 10.08
N PHE A 91 6.86 -6.76 8.99
CA PHE A 91 7.25 -6.49 7.62
C PHE A 91 6.60 -5.17 7.22
N TRP A 92 7.37 -4.10 7.13
CA TRP A 92 6.87 -2.77 6.87
C TRP A 92 6.85 -2.44 5.38
N GLU A 93 5.72 -1.98 4.87
CA GLU A 93 5.61 -1.48 3.50
C GLU A 93 5.09 -0.04 3.49
N VAL A 94 5.75 0.84 2.75
CA VAL A 94 5.20 2.13 2.37
C VAL A 94 4.13 1.91 1.31
N ALA A 95 2.96 2.52 1.46
CA ALA A 95 1.83 2.33 0.59
C ALA A 95 1.28 3.66 0.07
N PHE A 96 1.30 3.87 -1.25
CA PHE A 96 0.71 5.03 -1.91
C PHE A 96 -0.68 4.69 -2.44
N TYR A 97 -1.70 5.31 -1.84
CA TYR A 97 -3.12 5.06 -2.11
C TYR A 97 -3.88 6.31 -2.55
N GLY A 98 -5.08 6.16 -3.04
CA GLY A 98 -6.07 7.22 -3.24
C GLY A 98 -6.27 7.69 -4.67
N GLY A 99 -5.36 7.34 -5.59
CA GLY A 99 -5.47 7.67 -7.01
C GLY A 99 -4.87 6.61 -7.91
N SER A 100 -4.65 6.95 -9.17
CA SER A 100 -3.90 6.13 -10.13
C SER A 100 -2.43 6.54 -10.10
N PHE A 101 -1.63 5.90 -9.26
CA PHE A 101 -0.24 6.30 -9.02
C PHE A 101 0.58 6.39 -10.31
N SER A 102 0.51 5.38 -11.17
CA SER A 102 1.29 5.35 -12.42
C SER A 102 0.81 6.34 -13.49
N ALA A 103 -0.34 7.00 -13.26
CA ALA A 103 -0.89 8.01 -14.17
C ALA A 103 -0.61 9.47 -13.75
N ILE A 104 -0.01 9.70 -12.57
CA ILE A 104 0.44 11.05 -12.20
C ILE A 104 1.74 11.39 -12.96
N PRO A 105 2.08 12.69 -13.13
CA PRO A 105 3.32 13.08 -13.80
C PRO A 105 4.56 12.37 -13.23
N ARG A 106 5.47 11.96 -14.11
CA ARG A 106 6.65 11.19 -13.74
C ARG A 106 7.49 11.86 -12.65
N ALA A 107 7.70 13.17 -12.76
CA ALA A 107 8.42 13.94 -11.75
C ALA A 107 7.79 13.89 -10.36
N TRP A 108 6.45 13.75 -10.29
CA TRP A 108 5.75 13.61 -9.02
C TRP A 108 5.88 12.20 -8.44
N GLN A 109 5.85 11.18 -9.33
CA GLN A 109 6.14 9.81 -8.90
C GLN A 109 7.54 9.72 -8.28
N GLU A 110 8.55 10.28 -8.97
CA GLU A 110 9.94 10.33 -8.48
C GLU A 110 10.05 11.03 -7.14
N ALA A 111 9.40 12.18 -6.98
CA ALA A 111 9.48 12.97 -5.75
C ALA A 111 8.96 12.24 -4.51
N VAL A 112 7.93 11.40 -4.67
CA VAL A 112 7.36 10.63 -3.54
C VAL A 112 8.01 9.25 -3.39
N LEU A 113 8.50 8.64 -4.48
CA LEU A 113 9.19 7.36 -4.42
C LEU A 113 10.60 7.47 -3.87
N ALA A 114 11.34 8.54 -4.20
CA ALA A 114 12.72 8.69 -3.79
C ALA A 114 12.94 8.54 -2.26
N PRO A 115 12.21 9.23 -1.37
CA PRO A 115 12.40 9.06 0.08
C PRO A 115 11.99 7.67 0.59
N ALA A 116 11.01 7.02 -0.04
CA ALA A 116 10.62 5.65 0.30
C ALA A 116 11.67 4.64 -0.19
N TYR A 117 12.24 4.84 -1.38
CA TYR A 117 13.30 4.01 -1.91
C TYR A 117 14.59 4.12 -1.08
N GLU A 118 14.95 5.33 -0.63
CA GLU A 118 16.04 5.54 0.30
C GLU A 118 15.85 4.73 1.60
N ALA A 119 14.65 4.79 2.20
CA ALA A 119 14.32 4.01 3.38
C ALA A 119 14.35 2.48 3.12
N LEU A 120 14.00 2.04 1.91
CA LEU A 120 14.12 0.64 1.49
C LEU A 120 15.59 0.21 1.40
N GLN A 121 16.45 1.04 0.79
CA GLN A 121 17.89 0.77 0.69
C GLN A 121 18.58 0.74 2.05
N GLU A 122 18.14 1.56 2.99
CA GLU A 122 18.61 1.57 4.37
C GLU A 122 18.08 0.40 5.21
N GLY A 123 17.19 -0.43 4.66
CA GLY A 123 16.58 -1.56 5.37
C GLY A 123 15.58 -1.15 6.46
N LYS A 124 15.10 0.08 6.44
CA LYS A 124 14.08 0.60 7.38
C LYS A 124 12.69 0.05 7.06
N ILE A 125 12.42 -0.18 5.79
CA ILE A 125 11.19 -0.80 5.29
C ILE A 125 11.53 -2.00 4.41
N ASP A 126 10.57 -2.89 4.20
CA ASP A 126 10.75 -4.14 3.47
C ASP A 126 10.14 -4.09 2.07
N GLY A 127 9.38 -3.04 1.74
CA GLY A 127 8.76 -2.90 0.43
C GLY A 127 8.04 -1.59 0.21
N ILE A 128 7.72 -1.32 -1.05
CA ILE A 128 6.93 -0.18 -1.49
C ILE A 128 5.79 -0.73 -2.33
N ARG A 129 4.58 -0.22 -2.11
CA ARG A 129 3.41 -0.55 -2.92
C ARG A 129 2.68 0.68 -3.39
N CYS A 130 1.96 0.55 -4.49
CA CYS A 130 1.07 1.60 -4.98
C CYS A 130 -0.19 1.01 -5.57
N SER A 131 -1.26 1.82 -5.59
CA SER A 131 -2.51 1.49 -6.25
C SER A 131 -2.61 2.19 -7.59
N THR A 132 -3.10 1.50 -8.61
CA THR A 132 -3.30 2.09 -9.93
C THR A 132 -4.40 1.40 -10.71
N ARG A 133 -4.73 1.97 -11.86
CA ARG A 133 -5.69 1.41 -12.83
C ARG A 133 -4.97 0.52 -13.84
N PRO A 134 -5.65 -0.49 -14.43
CA PRO A 134 -5.07 -1.34 -15.47
C PRO A 134 -4.55 -0.57 -16.68
N ASP A 135 -5.30 0.45 -17.12
CA ASP A 135 -5.00 1.28 -18.31
C ASP A 135 -3.80 2.24 -18.11
N ALA A 136 -3.33 2.40 -16.87
CA ALA A 136 -2.17 3.22 -16.53
C ALA A 136 -0.88 2.40 -16.33
N LEU A 137 -0.89 1.10 -16.63
CA LEU A 137 0.24 0.17 -16.49
C LEU A 137 0.83 -0.26 -17.83
N ALA A 138 1.35 0.70 -18.60
CA ALA A 138 2.22 0.38 -19.73
C ALA A 138 3.56 -0.23 -19.23
N LEU A 139 4.25 -0.99 -20.10
CA LEU A 139 5.53 -1.62 -19.76
C LEU A 139 6.55 -0.62 -19.20
N GLU A 140 6.66 0.55 -19.81
CA GLU A 140 7.53 1.64 -19.36
C GLU A 140 7.20 2.14 -17.93
N SER A 141 5.91 2.10 -17.56
CA SER A 141 5.48 2.44 -16.20
C SER A 141 5.88 1.35 -15.21
N ILE A 142 5.79 0.10 -15.61
CA ILE A 142 6.20 -1.05 -14.78
C ILE A 142 7.71 -1.01 -14.53
N ASP A 143 8.49 -0.83 -15.60
CA ASP A 143 9.96 -0.75 -15.52
C ASP A 143 10.38 0.40 -14.58
N PHE A 144 9.79 1.57 -14.75
CA PHE A 144 10.04 2.71 -13.87
C PHE A 144 9.73 2.41 -12.40
N LEU A 145 8.57 1.80 -12.11
CA LEU A 145 8.18 1.44 -10.75
C LEU A 145 9.17 0.45 -10.11
N LEU A 146 9.62 -0.54 -10.89
CA LEU A 146 10.63 -1.51 -10.47
C LEU A 146 11.97 -0.84 -10.16
N GLU A 147 12.45 0.05 -11.03
CA GLU A 147 13.69 0.82 -10.84
C GLU A 147 13.65 1.67 -9.56
N HIS A 148 12.47 2.11 -9.15
CA HIS A 148 12.26 2.89 -7.93
C HIS A 148 11.83 2.04 -6.71
N GLY A 149 12.06 0.72 -6.78
CA GLY A 149 11.89 -0.20 -5.65
C GLY A 149 10.44 -0.55 -5.30
N VAL A 150 9.48 -0.30 -6.19
CA VAL A 150 8.10 -0.75 -5.98
C VAL A 150 8.06 -2.27 -6.11
N THR A 151 7.62 -2.94 -5.04
CA THR A 151 7.56 -4.41 -4.95
C THR A 151 6.14 -4.95 -5.15
N THR A 152 5.13 -4.11 -4.98
CA THR A 152 3.72 -4.51 -5.07
C THR A 152 2.90 -3.45 -5.79
N VAL A 153 2.15 -3.84 -6.80
CA VAL A 153 1.17 -2.99 -7.47
C VAL A 153 -0.22 -3.58 -7.25
N GLU A 154 -1.11 -2.77 -6.68
CA GLU A 154 -2.53 -3.10 -6.51
C GLU A 154 -3.33 -2.54 -7.68
N ILE A 155 -3.95 -3.43 -8.45
CA ILE A 155 -4.67 -3.06 -9.67
C ILE A 155 -6.16 -3.01 -9.40
N GLY A 156 -6.75 -1.83 -9.55
CA GLY A 156 -8.19 -1.62 -9.42
C GLY A 156 -8.95 -2.05 -10.67
N VAL A 157 -9.28 -3.33 -10.80
CA VAL A 157 -10.00 -3.87 -11.95
C VAL A 157 -11.51 -3.58 -11.87
N GLN A 158 -12.06 -3.41 -10.68
CA GLN A 158 -13.46 -3.10 -10.36
C GLN A 158 -14.45 -4.21 -10.72
N SER A 159 -14.45 -4.74 -11.94
CA SER A 159 -15.28 -5.86 -12.40
C SER A 159 -14.57 -6.64 -13.50
N MET A 160 -14.97 -7.89 -13.70
CA MET A 160 -14.58 -8.73 -14.85
C MET A 160 -15.71 -8.82 -15.89
N ASP A 161 -16.81 -8.12 -15.70
CA ASP A 161 -17.94 -8.01 -16.65
C ASP A 161 -17.90 -6.64 -17.33
N ASP A 162 -17.71 -6.62 -18.65
CA ASP A 162 -17.60 -5.40 -19.47
C ASP A 162 -18.83 -4.49 -19.38
N ARG A 163 -20.04 -5.07 -19.20
CA ARG A 163 -21.27 -4.29 -19.03
C ARG A 163 -21.25 -3.50 -17.73
N ILE A 164 -20.71 -4.11 -16.64
CA ILE A 164 -20.56 -3.43 -15.36
C ILE A 164 -19.50 -2.34 -15.47
N LEU A 165 -18.39 -2.62 -16.14
CA LEU A 165 -17.33 -1.62 -16.37
C LEU A 165 -17.86 -0.42 -17.17
N GLN A 166 -18.66 -0.65 -18.23
CA GLN A 166 -19.30 0.42 -19.01
C GLN A 166 -20.29 1.27 -18.18
N MET A 167 -20.97 0.66 -17.20
CA MET A 167 -21.89 1.38 -16.31
C MET A 167 -21.16 2.16 -15.21
N ALA A 168 -19.94 1.77 -14.88
CA ALA A 168 -19.14 2.36 -13.82
C ALA A 168 -18.38 3.62 -14.26
N ASN A 169 -18.33 3.88 -15.56
CA ASN A 169 -17.57 4.96 -16.18
C ASN A 169 -18.43 6.21 -16.47
#